data_6c9e0fdad1128ee31de9772475efbcab
#
_entry.id   6c9e0fdad1128ee31de9772475efbcab
#
_cell.length_a   1.000
_cell.length_b   1.000
_cell.length_c   1.000
_cell.angle_alpha   90.00
_cell.angle_beta   90.00
_cell.angle_gamma   90.00
#
_symmetry.space_group_name_H-M   'P 1'
#
loop_
_entity.id
_entity.type
_entity.pdbx_description
1 polymer ?
#
loop_
_entity_poly.entity_id
_entity_poly.type
_entity_poly.pdbx_seq_one_letter_code
_entity_poly.pdbx_strand_id
1 'polypeptide(L)'
;MSKYWESYINSSQFDPGTLLKGIRRERAERSLSEFIQQSWPIIEPGTTYIPNWHIDLICEYLHAVRDGEIKRLVINIPPRHMKSINVTVCFPCWAWTQAPEKRFIKVSYSDSLSRKHNVLSRDIIQSPWYTENWGDIVKLKDDVNRQNEFKNTHQGMMFSTSVGGALTGEGGDIIIVDDPQNPAQANSETERQNTIDFFKNTLQTRLNDPKNGAIIIVMQRLHEMDLTGYVLAENLGYEHLCLPAEAEKKTIITFPKSGKQLIREEGDILNPQRYDKESLAGLKKSMGSLQYSGQMQQRPAPADGNIFKKAGLQHYYNQAPHCNMIIQSWDMAFKDSDGSAKVAGYVMGRSGPNVYVFDLVNEKMSFTQSVKAVRDMTAKWPKARAKVVEDKANGPAVMDVLGKEVSGLVPFNPRGSKEERAISVTPYFEAGNVFFPDPNTASWVTDLQKDLLMFPKGVYKDTVDALVQGILYLMDKPSQTGPPAEAVAGGMSSYWRGK
;
A
#
# COMPACT_ATOMS: atom_id res chain seq x y z
N MET A 1 5.46 44.91 6.60
CA MET A 1 6.90 44.73 6.30
C MET A 1 7.54 44.05 7.51
N SER A 2 8.35 43.01 7.32
CA SER A 2 9.01 42.38 8.48
C SER A 2 10.05 43.35 9.07
N LYS A 3 10.32 43.25 10.39
CA LYS A 3 11.37 44.05 11.08
C LYS A 3 12.75 43.97 10.40
N TYR A 4 12.98 42.94 9.61
CA TYR A 4 14.18 42.73 8.81
C TYR A 4 14.38 43.78 7.73
N TRP A 5 13.31 44.22 7.04
CA TRP A 5 13.37 45.24 6.00
C TRP A 5 13.59 46.64 6.57
N GLU A 6 13.06 46.93 7.74
CA GLU A 6 13.27 48.25 8.40
C GLU A 6 14.74 48.44 8.80
N SER A 7 15.42 47.38 9.26
CA SER A 7 16.85 47.44 9.59
C SER A 7 17.74 47.51 8.34
N TYR A 8 17.30 46.89 7.23
CA TYR A 8 18.07 46.83 5.99
C TYR A 8 17.99 48.13 5.18
N ILE A 9 16.81 48.75 5.12
CA ILE A 9 16.59 50.05 4.42
C ILE A 9 17.41 51.17 5.07
N ASN A 10 17.69 51.05 6.36
CA ASN A 10 18.45 52.03 7.11
C ASN A 10 19.98 51.81 7.07
N SER A 11 20.46 50.74 6.43
CA SER A 11 21.90 50.50 6.26
C SER A 11 22.44 51.14 4.98
N SER A 12 23.54 51.90 5.08
CA SER A 12 24.18 52.63 4.00
C SER A 12 24.99 51.75 2.99
N GLN A 13 24.89 50.43 3.10
CA GLN A 13 25.60 49.47 2.21
C GLN A 13 24.61 48.52 1.52
N PHE A 14 24.32 48.83 0.26
CA PHE A 14 23.52 47.95 -0.60
C PHE A 14 24.39 46.78 -1.08
N ASP A 15 24.16 45.55 -0.54
CA ASP A 15 24.74 44.32 -1.03
C ASP A 15 23.66 43.46 -1.74
N PRO A 16 23.74 43.28 -3.06
CA PRO A 16 22.78 42.47 -3.81
C PRO A 16 22.64 41.01 -3.31
N GLY A 17 23.71 40.43 -2.76
CA GLY A 17 23.71 39.07 -2.20
C GLY A 17 22.84 38.97 -0.95
N THR A 18 22.98 39.91 -0.03
CA THR A 18 22.17 40.01 1.18
C THR A 18 20.71 40.29 0.87
N LEU A 19 20.43 41.17 -0.10
CA LEU A 19 19.07 41.42 -0.58
C LEU A 19 18.42 40.16 -1.12
N LEU A 20 19.11 39.41 -1.98
CA LEU A 20 18.60 38.16 -2.56
C LEU A 20 18.32 37.11 -1.48
N LYS A 21 19.19 36.93 -0.48
CA LYS A 21 18.97 36.06 0.68
C LYS A 21 17.70 36.49 1.45
N GLY A 22 17.53 37.77 1.73
CA GLY A 22 16.34 38.28 2.42
C GLY A 22 15.05 38.02 1.65
N ILE A 23 15.04 38.21 0.32
CA ILE A 23 13.90 37.90 -0.54
C ILE A 23 13.57 36.40 -0.51
N ARG A 24 14.56 35.55 -0.60
CA ARG A 24 14.38 34.07 -0.55
C ARG A 24 13.82 33.61 0.81
N ARG A 25 14.33 34.18 1.91
CA ARG A 25 13.82 33.88 3.25
C ARG A 25 12.35 34.32 3.34
N GLU A 26 12.00 35.54 2.96
CA GLU A 26 10.63 36.02 3.01
C GLU A 26 9.65 35.22 2.16
N ARG A 27 10.07 34.82 0.97
CA ARG A 27 9.27 33.91 0.11
C ARG A 27 9.02 32.58 0.80
N ALA A 28 10.04 31.97 1.39
CA ALA A 28 9.91 30.72 2.11
C ALA A 28 9.06 30.83 3.38
N GLU A 29 9.14 31.96 4.12
CA GLU A 29 8.26 32.21 5.29
C GLU A 29 6.79 32.34 4.90
N ARG A 30 6.51 33.02 3.78
CA ARG A 30 5.15 33.26 3.29
C ARG A 30 4.53 32.07 2.58
N SER A 31 5.33 31.19 2.02
CA SER A 31 4.86 30.08 1.18
C SER A 31 5.54 28.78 1.55
N LEU A 32 4.72 27.81 2.02
CA LEU A 32 5.22 26.45 2.26
C LEU A 32 5.75 25.79 0.98
N SER A 33 5.15 26.06 -0.19
CA SER A 33 5.63 25.56 -1.48
C SER A 33 7.04 26.07 -1.81
N GLU A 34 7.31 27.34 -1.58
CA GLU A 34 8.64 27.94 -1.70
C GLU A 34 9.62 27.37 -0.66
N PHE A 35 9.18 27.16 0.56
CA PHE A 35 9.98 26.50 1.61
C PHE A 35 10.40 25.09 1.16
N ILE A 36 9.47 24.29 0.65
CA ILE A 36 9.72 22.93 0.14
C ILE A 36 10.73 22.97 -1.00
N GLN A 37 10.53 23.86 -1.97
CA GLN A 37 11.45 23.98 -3.11
C GLN A 37 12.87 24.36 -2.66
N GLN A 38 13.01 25.30 -1.72
CA GLN A 38 14.32 25.72 -1.21
C GLN A 38 15.00 24.67 -0.33
N SER A 39 14.23 23.85 0.43
CA SER A 39 14.73 22.76 1.27
C SER A 39 14.97 21.46 0.49
N TRP A 40 14.52 21.36 -0.76
CA TRP A 40 14.61 20.14 -1.55
C TRP A 40 16.03 19.56 -1.67
N PRO A 41 17.09 20.34 -1.88
CA PRO A 41 18.46 19.81 -1.95
C PRO A 41 18.95 19.14 -0.65
N ILE A 42 18.30 19.42 0.48
CA ILE A 42 18.59 18.80 1.77
C ILE A 42 17.86 17.46 1.88
N ILE A 43 16.63 17.40 1.38
CA ILE A 43 15.76 16.21 1.47
C ILE A 43 16.18 15.16 0.44
N GLU A 44 16.42 15.57 -0.80
CA GLU A 44 16.73 14.71 -1.94
C GLU A 44 17.87 15.34 -2.77
N PRO A 45 19.12 15.29 -2.28
CA PRO A 45 20.25 15.98 -2.91
C PRO A 45 20.59 15.47 -4.32
N GLY A 46 20.16 14.25 -4.66
CA GLY A 46 20.42 13.62 -5.97
C GLY A 46 19.37 13.92 -7.04
N THR A 47 18.30 14.67 -6.72
CA THR A 47 17.18 14.89 -7.65
C THR A 47 16.78 16.35 -7.74
N THR A 48 16.30 16.75 -8.92
CA THR A 48 15.75 18.11 -9.12
C THR A 48 14.31 18.17 -8.63
N TYR A 49 13.96 19.27 -7.92
CA TYR A 49 12.60 19.54 -7.55
C TYR A 49 11.73 19.77 -8.79
N ILE A 50 10.62 19.08 -8.87
CA ILE A 50 9.65 19.23 -9.96
C ILE A 50 8.38 19.87 -9.39
N PRO A 51 8.11 21.14 -9.66
CA PRO A 51 6.90 21.81 -9.21
C PRO A 51 5.67 21.21 -9.89
N ASN A 52 4.58 21.12 -9.12
CA ASN A 52 3.29 20.71 -9.68
C ASN A 52 2.17 21.32 -8.85
N TRP A 53 1.08 21.70 -9.50
CA TRP A 53 -0.07 22.38 -8.91
C TRP A 53 -0.67 21.69 -7.67
N HIS A 54 -0.61 20.34 -7.58
CA HIS A 54 -1.14 19.62 -6.42
C HIS A 54 -0.30 19.86 -5.16
N ILE A 55 0.99 20.15 -5.31
CA ILE A 55 1.86 20.53 -4.19
C ILE A 55 1.42 21.88 -3.65
N ASP A 56 1.22 22.87 -4.53
CA ASP A 56 0.74 24.20 -4.14
C ASP A 56 -0.63 24.13 -3.45
N LEU A 57 -1.53 23.30 -3.98
CA LEU A 57 -2.85 23.08 -3.39
C LEU A 57 -2.75 22.52 -1.97
N ILE A 58 -1.98 21.45 -1.77
CA ILE A 58 -1.75 20.87 -0.44
C ILE A 58 -1.13 21.92 0.49
N CYS A 59 -0.17 22.70 0.02
CA CYS A 59 0.45 23.77 0.80
C CYS A 59 -0.58 24.81 1.25
N GLU A 60 -1.53 25.22 0.42
CA GLU A 60 -2.57 26.16 0.82
C GLU A 60 -3.53 25.58 1.87
N TYR A 61 -3.88 24.27 1.79
CA TYR A 61 -4.62 23.60 2.87
C TYR A 61 -3.83 23.60 4.18
N LEU A 62 -2.52 23.37 4.13
CA LEU A 62 -1.65 23.40 5.31
C LEU A 62 -1.47 24.81 5.86
N HIS A 63 -1.47 25.85 5.01
CA HIS A 63 -1.56 27.25 5.45
C HIS A 63 -2.85 27.49 6.24
N ALA A 64 -3.98 27.05 5.73
CA ALA A 64 -5.26 27.19 6.42
C ALA A 64 -5.28 26.44 7.76
N VAL A 65 -4.60 25.29 7.85
CA VAL A 65 -4.41 24.57 9.13
C VAL A 65 -3.55 25.40 10.11
N ARG A 66 -2.41 25.93 9.66
CA ARG A 66 -1.54 26.78 10.50
C ARG A 66 -2.29 27.99 11.05
N ASP A 67 -3.10 28.62 10.21
CA ASP A 67 -3.86 29.81 10.54
C ASP A 67 -5.11 29.51 11.40
N GLY A 68 -5.40 28.21 11.67
CA GLY A 68 -6.53 27.76 12.49
C GLY A 68 -7.89 27.77 11.77
N GLU A 69 -7.90 28.03 10.46
CA GLU A 69 -9.10 28.02 9.63
C GLU A 69 -9.62 26.59 9.40
N ILE A 70 -8.70 25.64 9.21
CA ILE A 70 -8.99 24.19 9.10
C ILE A 70 -8.38 23.48 10.29
N LYS A 71 -9.22 22.75 11.05
CA LYS A 71 -8.78 22.01 12.25
C LYS A 71 -8.84 20.50 12.05
N ARG A 72 -9.57 20.05 11.08
CA ARG A 72 -9.76 18.63 10.75
C ARG A 72 -9.60 18.48 9.24
N LEU A 73 -8.53 17.82 8.80
CA LEU A 73 -8.17 17.71 7.38
C LEU A 73 -7.86 16.26 7.02
N VAL A 74 -8.48 15.76 5.94
CA VAL A 74 -8.11 14.49 5.29
C VAL A 74 -7.58 14.81 3.91
N ILE A 75 -6.39 14.29 3.59
CA ILE A 75 -5.79 14.36 2.26
C ILE A 75 -5.62 12.94 1.72
N ASN A 76 -6.34 12.62 0.66
CA ASN A 76 -6.14 11.38 -0.07
C ASN A 76 -5.47 11.65 -1.41
N ILE A 77 -4.31 11.03 -1.61
CA ILE A 77 -3.48 11.23 -2.80
C ILE A 77 -2.66 9.95 -3.07
N PRO A 78 -2.37 9.60 -4.35
CA PRO A 78 -1.63 8.40 -4.68
C PRO A 78 -0.23 8.35 -4.05
N PRO A 79 0.37 7.16 -3.96
CA PRO A 79 1.75 7.02 -3.51
C PRO A 79 2.71 7.81 -4.43
N ARG A 80 3.85 8.24 -3.87
CA ARG A 80 4.90 8.96 -4.59
C ARG A 80 4.52 10.34 -5.15
N HIS A 81 3.46 10.96 -4.64
CA HIS A 81 3.07 12.35 -4.97
C HIS A 81 3.42 13.33 -3.83
N MET A 82 4.54 13.10 -3.15
CA MET A 82 5.14 13.98 -2.12
C MET A 82 4.27 14.22 -0.87
N LYS A 83 3.22 13.43 -0.62
CA LYS A 83 2.31 13.64 0.52
C LYS A 83 3.04 13.77 1.87
N SER A 84 3.89 12.78 2.20
CA SER A 84 4.63 12.76 3.47
C SER A 84 5.67 13.89 3.55
N ILE A 85 6.32 14.21 2.44
CA ILE A 85 7.30 15.31 2.40
C ILE A 85 6.61 16.65 2.69
N ASN A 86 5.48 16.91 2.04
CA ASN A 86 4.75 18.18 2.24
C ASN A 86 4.18 18.27 3.65
N VAL A 87 3.44 17.21 4.10
CA VAL A 87 2.61 17.26 5.31
C VAL A 87 3.40 16.93 6.56
N THR A 88 4.22 15.86 6.51
CA THR A 88 4.83 15.29 7.72
C THR A 88 6.25 15.79 7.96
N VAL A 89 6.98 16.13 6.88
CA VAL A 89 8.37 16.58 6.97
C VAL A 89 8.47 18.09 6.94
N CYS A 90 8.05 18.75 5.86
CA CYS A 90 8.29 20.18 5.64
C CYS A 90 7.32 21.09 6.40
N PHE A 91 6.03 20.75 6.48
CA PHE A 91 5.04 21.59 7.14
C PHE A 91 5.40 21.91 8.62
N PRO A 92 5.80 20.96 9.47
CA PRO A 92 6.22 21.27 10.83
C PRO A 92 7.46 22.18 10.90
N CYS A 93 8.45 21.93 10.01
CA CYS A 93 9.66 22.77 9.95
C CYS A 93 9.34 24.20 9.54
N TRP A 94 8.46 24.37 8.56
CA TRP A 94 7.98 25.67 8.11
C TRP A 94 7.13 26.39 9.18
N ALA A 95 6.23 25.67 9.85
CA ALA A 95 5.43 26.25 10.93
C ALA A 95 6.30 26.82 12.04
N TRP A 96 7.42 26.20 12.38
CA TRP A 96 8.35 26.67 13.39
C TRP A 96 9.04 27.99 13.00
N THR A 97 9.16 28.33 11.74
CA THR A 97 9.74 29.63 11.35
C THR A 97 8.94 30.82 11.88
N GLN A 98 7.67 30.61 12.24
CA GLN A 98 6.74 31.68 12.70
C GLN A 98 6.14 31.36 14.08
N ALA A 99 6.02 30.10 14.47
CA ALA A 99 5.45 29.63 15.72
C ALA A 99 6.33 28.50 16.30
N PRO A 100 7.54 28.83 16.80
CA PRO A 100 8.51 27.85 17.24
C PRO A 100 8.05 27.05 18.47
N GLU A 101 7.10 27.53 19.24
CA GLU A 101 6.50 26.86 20.41
C GLU A 101 5.57 25.68 20.04
N LYS A 102 5.14 25.57 18.79
CA LYS A 102 4.18 24.53 18.37
C LYS A 102 4.72 23.12 18.55
N ARG A 103 3.86 22.23 19.05
CA ARG A 103 4.14 20.83 19.30
C ARG A 103 3.44 19.94 18.28
N PHE A 104 4.23 19.10 17.61
CA PHE A 104 3.75 18.18 16.57
C PHE A 104 3.87 16.74 17.03
N ILE A 105 2.80 15.97 16.85
CA ILE A 105 2.80 14.50 16.95
C ILE A 105 2.63 13.91 15.55
N LYS A 106 3.53 13.04 15.15
CA LYS A 106 3.54 12.36 13.85
C LYS A 106 3.32 10.88 14.05
N VAL A 107 2.33 10.31 13.38
CA VAL A 107 1.94 8.89 13.49
C VAL A 107 1.94 8.25 12.12
N SER A 108 2.54 7.06 11.99
CA SER A 108 2.48 6.24 10.77
C SER A 108 2.18 4.78 11.12
N TYR A 109 1.98 3.91 10.11
CA TYR A 109 1.74 2.48 10.37
C TYR A 109 2.93 1.76 11.03
N SER A 110 4.14 2.29 10.92
CA SER A 110 5.33 1.71 11.56
C SER A 110 6.22 2.78 12.19
N ASP A 111 6.88 2.40 13.28
CA ASP A 111 7.82 3.26 14.00
C ASP A 111 9.02 3.65 13.13
N SER A 112 9.51 2.74 12.28
CA SER A 112 10.61 3.01 11.37
C SER A 112 10.28 4.11 10.35
N LEU A 113 9.07 4.10 9.78
CA LEU A 113 8.62 5.13 8.83
C LEU A 113 8.42 6.47 9.51
N SER A 114 7.72 6.48 10.64
CA SER A 114 7.47 7.68 11.44
C SER A 114 8.78 8.35 11.86
N ARG A 115 9.74 7.55 12.35
CA ARG A 115 11.09 8.00 12.74
C ARG A 115 11.87 8.57 11.55
N LYS A 116 11.80 7.92 10.38
CA LYS A 116 12.44 8.43 9.16
C LYS A 116 11.95 9.84 8.81
N HIS A 117 10.64 10.09 8.85
CA HIS A 117 10.09 11.42 8.60
C HIS A 117 10.56 12.44 9.64
N ASN A 118 10.65 12.03 10.89
CA ASN A 118 11.11 12.91 11.97
C ASN A 118 12.59 13.27 11.81
N VAL A 119 13.43 12.31 11.42
CA VAL A 119 14.85 12.55 11.13
C VAL A 119 15.01 13.52 9.97
N LEU A 120 14.26 13.35 8.86
CA LEU A 120 14.29 14.30 7.74
C LEU A 120 13.90 15.72 8.16
N SER A 121 12.89 15.89 9.03
CA SER A 121 12.55 17.20 9.58
C SER A 121 13.70 17.79 10.40
N ARG A 122 14.37 16.98 11.21
CA ARG A 122 15.53 17.40 12.00
C ARG A 122 16.70 17.81 11.12
N ASP A 123 16.96 17.05 10.06
CA ASP A 123 18.03 17.35 9.09
C ASP A 123 17.79 18.70 8.37
N ILE A 124 16.53 19.00 8.03
CA ILE A 124 16.18 20.34 7.51
C ILE A 124 16.53 21.43 8.53
N ILE A 125 16.08 21.30 9.79
CA ILE A 125 16.27 22.29 10.83
C ILE A 125 17.74 22.50 11.19
N GLN A 126 18.54 21.43 11.16
CA GLN A 126 19.98 21.48 11.44
C GLN A 126 20.83 21.90 10.22
N SER A 127 20.24 22.00 9.03
CA SER A 127 20.98 22.38 7.82
C SER A 127 21.51 23.81 7.92
N PRO A 128 22.63 24.11 7.24
CA PRO A 128 23.15 25.49 7.12
C PRO A 128 22.09 26.45 6.55
N TRP A 129 21.32 25.99 5.55
CA TRP A 129 20.27 26.79 4.96
C TRP A 129 19.19 27.24 5.99
N TYR A 130 18.72 26.32 6.83
CA TYR A 130 17.69 26.65 7.83
C TYR A 130 18.26 27.48 8.96
N THR A 131 19.46 27.17 9.45
CA THR A 131 20.09 27.88 10.56
C THR A 131 20.54 29.29 10.17
N GLU A 132 20.99 29.53 8.96
CA GLU A 132 21.29 30.86 8.44
C GLU A 132 20.04 31.77 8.32
N ASN A 133 18.88 31.17 8.03
CA ASN A 133 17.64 31.93 7.86
C ASN A 133 16.84 32.09 9.16
N TRP A 134 16.79 31.07 10.02
CA TRP A 134 15.92 31.05 11.20
C TRP A 134 16.62 30.54 12.48
N GLY A 135 17.93 30.43 12.51
CA GLY A 135 18.66 30.01 13.70
C GLY A 135 18.57 30.97 14.88
N ASP A 136 18.16 32.21 14.65
CA ASP A 136 17.78 33.20 15.67
C ASP A 136 16.42 32.87 16.33
N ILE A 137 15.52 32.21 15.60
CA ILE A 137 14.17 31.84 16.05
C ILE A 137 14.14 30.38 16.54
N VAL A 138 14.76 29.45 15.79
CA VAL A 138 14.67 28.03 16.05
C VAL A 138 16.04 27.45 16.35
N LYS A 139 16.25 27.07 17.60
CA LYS A 139 17.46 26.36 18.04
C LYS A 139 17.06 25.09 18.75
N LEU A 140 17.57 23.93 18.28
CA LEU A 140 17.30 22.64 18.94
C LEU A 140 18.01 22.56 20.29
N LYS A 141 17.39 21.85 21.24
CA LYS A 141 17.99 21.50 22.52
C LYS A 141 18.90 20.31 22.36
N ASP A 142 20.06 20.32 23.04
CA ASP A 142 21.03 19.23 22.96
C ASP A 142 20.59 18.01 23.78
N ASP A 143 19.88 18.24 24.89
CA ASP A 143 19.43 17.22 25.85
C ASP A 143 18.23 16.39 25.36
N VAL A 144 17.42 16.94 24.45
CA VAL A 144 16.26 16.28 23.83
C VAL A 144 16.37 16.36 22.30
N ASN A 145 17.28 15.55 21.75
CA ASN A 145 17.56 15.50 20.30
C ASN A 145 17.69 14.05 19.81
N ARG A 146 16.61 13.26 19.99
CA ARG A 146 16.53 11.84 19.57
C ARG A 146 15.88 11.73 18.19
N GLN A 147 15.97 10.55 17.57
CA GLN A 147 15.36 10.30 16.27
C GLN A 147 13.82 10.37 16.29
N ASN A 148 13.21 9.94 17.40
CA ASN A 148 11.76 9.94 17.58
C ASN A 148 11.22 11.18 18.30
N GLU A 149 12.09 11.95 18.98
CA GLU A 149 11.69 13.16 19.70
C GLU A 149 12.83 14.18 19.71
N PHE A 150 12.51 15.42 19.33
CA PHE A 150 13.40 16.56 19.53
C PHE A 150 12.60 17.82 19.86
N LYS A 151 13.24 18.70 20.62
CA LYS A 151 12.65 19.95 21.11
C LYS A 151 13.53 21.13 20.73
N ASN A 152 12.90 22.30 20.57
CA ASN A 152 13.63 23.56 20.43
C ASN A 152 13.62 24.36 21.74
N THR A 153 14.36 25.46 21.78
CA THR A 153 14.49 26.33 22.96
C THR A 153 13.20 27.05 23.34
N HIS A 154 12.22 27.14 22.44
CA HIS A 154 10.87 27.67 22.67
C HIS A 154 9.86 26.61 23.15
N GLN A 155 10.33 25.42 23.57
CA GLN A 155 9.50 24.29 24.01
C GLN A 155 8.65 23.64 22.91
N GLY A 156 8.82 24.05 21.67
CA GLY A 156 8.27 23.33 20.53
C GLY A 156 8.83 21.92 20.45
N MET A 157 8.02 20.98 20.01
CA MET A 157 8.36 19.54 20.00
C MET A 157 7.96 18.89 18.68
N MET A 158 8.79 18.02 18.17
CA MET A 158 8.42 17.03 17.14
C MET A 158 8.60 15.63 17.72
N PHE A 159 7.48 14.95 17.89
CA PHE A 159 7.43 13.57 18.41
C PHE A 159 6.84 12.63 17.35
N SER A 160 7.45 11.46 17.18
CA SER A 160 7.03 10.46 16.21
C SER A 160 6.79 9.10 16.85
N THR A 161 5.71 8.41 16.43
CA THR A 161 5.32 7.09 16.91
C THR A 161 4.58 6.31 15.81
N SER A 162 4.22 5.07 16.09
CA SER A 162 3.38 4.25 15.21
C SER A 162 1.96 4.10 15.75
N VAL A 163 1.05 3.62 14.90
CA VAL A 163 -0.27 3.11 15.34
C VAL A 163 -0.05 2.05 16.41
N GLY A 164 -0.75 2.18 17.53
CA GLY A 164 -0.55 1.33 18.71
C GLY A 164 0.68 1.64 19.54
N GLY A 165 1.53 2.58 19.15
CA GLY A 165 2.71 3.00 19.90
C GLY A 165 2.36 3.83 21.14
N ALA A 166 3.34 3.95 22.05
CA ALA A 166 3.18 4.69 23.31
C ALA A 166 3.04 6.20 23.03
N LEU A 167 1.92 6.78 23.47
CA LEU A 167 1.62 8.21 23.44
C LEU A 167 1.27 8.76 24.84
N THR A 168 1.45 7.95 25.89
CA THR A 168 1.12 8.32 27.25
C THR A 168 2.00 9.49 27.73
N GLY A 169 1.34 10.59 28.13
CA GLY A 169 2.03 11.77 28.65
C GLY A 169 2.40 12.83 27.60
N GLU A 170 2.36 12.52 26.31
CA GLU A 170 2.64 13.48 25.25
C GLU A 170 1.35 14.13 24.70
N GLY A 171 1.41 15.45 24.45
CA GLY A 171 0.35 16.22 23.83
C GLY A 171 0.89 17.08 22.69
N GLY A 172 0.08 17.32 21.67
CA GLY A 172 0.43 18.12 20.51
C GLY A 172 -0.61 19.19 20.17
N ASP A 173 -0.17 20.28 19.56
CA ASP A 173 -1.06 21.29 19.01
C ASP A 173 -1.56 20.87 17.63
N ILE A 174 -0.72 20.12 16.91
CA ILE A 174 -1.04 19.54 15.59
C ILE A 174 -0.64 18.07 15.57
N ILE A 175 -1.59 17.19 15.25
CA ILE A 175 -1.36 15.75 15.10
C ILE A 175 -1.44 15.41 13.61
N ILE A 176 -0.40 14.76 13.10
CA ILE A 176 -0.31 14.30 11.70
C ILE A 176 -0.33 12.79 11.66
N VAL A 177 -1.31 12.22 10.99
CA VAL A 177 -1.47 10.77 10.77
C VAL A 177 -1.15 10.48 9.30
N ASP A 178 0.04 9.96 9.05
CA ASP A 178 0.59 9.72 7.72
C ASP A 178 0.67 8.24 7.40
N ASP A 179 -0.10 7.79 6.43
CA ASP A 179 -0.23 6.39 6.04
C ASP A 179 -0.37 5.47 7.30
N PRO A 180 -1.48 5.54 8.04
CA PRO A 180 -1.65 4.78 9.29
C PRO A 180 -1.77 3.27 9.08
N GLN A 181 -1.89 2.82 7.82
CA GLN A 181 -1.98 1.43 7.39
C GLN A 181 -1.13 1.20 6.16
N ASN A 182 -0.48 0.04 6.07
CA ASN A 182 0.17 -0.37 4.83
C ASN A 182 -0.80 -1.22 3.96
N PRO A 183 -0.53 -1.37 2.66
CA PRO A 183 -1.40 -2.12 1.75
C PRO A 183 -1.66 -3.58 2.16
N ALA A 184 -0.70 -4.24 2.82
CA ALA A 184 -0.87 -5.62 3.28
C ALA A 184 -1.82 -5.72 4.47
N GLN A 185 -1.82 -4.74 5.38
CA GLN A 185 -2.69 -4.70 6.56
C GLN A 185 -4.10 -4.20 6.25
N ALA A 186 -4.26 -3.38 5.20
CA ALA A 186 -5.52 -2.71 4.91
C ALA A 186 -6.69 -3.66 4.60
N ASN A 187 -6.41 -4.87 4.11
CA ASN A 187 -7.43 -5.88 3.85
C ASN A 187 -7.83 -6.68 5.11
N SER A 188 -7.03 -6.63 6.17
CA SER A 188 -7.36 -7.25 7.47
C SER A 188 -8.35 -6.36 8.24
N GLU A 189 -9.53 -6.90 8.56
CA GLU A 189 -10.53 -6.21 9.37
C GLU A 189 -9.98 -5.84 10.74
N THR A 190 -9.26 -6.77 11.39
CA THR A 190 -8.64 -6.55 12.69
C THR A 190 -7.65 -5.38 12.66
N GLU A 191 -6.79 -5.33 11.65
CA GLU A 191 -5.79 -4.24 11.54
C GLU A 191 -6.45 -2.89 11.24
N ARG A 192 -7.51 -2.88 10.43
CA ARG A 192 -8.31 -1.66 10.20
C ARG A 192 -8.96 -1.19 11.49
N GLN A 193 -9.59 -2.11 12.23
CA GLN A 193 -10.23 -1.79 13.51
C GLN A 193 -9.23 -1.29 14.55
N ASN A 194 -8.06 -1.93 14.68
CA ASN A 194 -6.99 -1.47 15.57
C ASN A 194 -6.57 -0.01 15.25
N THR A 195 -6.48 0.34 13.97
CA THR A 195 -6.15 1.72 13.56
C THR A 195 -7.25 2.71 13.94
N ILE A 196 -8.51 2.34 13.71
CA ILE A 196 -9.67 3.17 14.07
C ILE A 196 -9.75 3.34 15.59
N ASP A 197 -9.55 2.27 16.36
CA ASP A 197 -9.60 2.31 17.82
C ASP A 197 -8.46 3.14 18.41
N PHE A 198 -7.26 3.04 17.86
CA PHE A 198 -6.14 3.90 18.25
C PHE A 198 -6.43 5.38 17.95
N PHE A 199 -7.01 5.68 16.78
CA PHE A 199 -7.45 7.02 16.43
C PHE A 199 -8.51 7.55 17.40
N LYS A 200 -9.57 6.78 17.67
CA LYS A 200 -10.68 7.17 18.55
C LYS A 200 -10.25 7.36 19.99
N ASN A 201 -9.56 6.36 20.53
CA ASN A 201 -9.37 6.23 21.98
C ASN A 201 -8.05 6.90 22.44
N THR A 202 -7.09 7.08 21.53
CA THR A 202 -5.77 7.61 21.89
C THR A 202 -5.51 8.97 21.24
N LEU A 203 -5.51 9.06 19.90
CA LEU A 203 -5.03 10.25 19.20
C LEU A 203 -5.86 11.50 19.48
N GLN A 204 -7.18 11.38 19.44
CA GLN A 204 -8.06 12.55 19.65
C GLN A 204 -7.89 13.20 21.03
N THR A 205 -7.54 12.40 22.04
CA THR A 205 -7.30 12.90 23.40
C THR A 205 -5.92 13.50 23.62
N ARG A 206 -5.06 13.50 22.59
CA ARG A 206 -3.69 14.04 22.65
C ARG A 206 -3.59 15.50 22.18
N LEU A 207 -4.67 16.13 21.75
CA LEU A 207 -4.64 17.57 21.47
C LEU A 207 -4.49 18.36 22.76
N ASN A 208 -3.49 19.26 22.82
CA ASN A 208 -3.29 20.18 23.94
C ASN A 208 -4.49 21.11 24.10
N ASP A 209 -5.06 21.56 22.99
CA ASP A 209 -6.28 22.35 22.93
C ASP A 209 -7.29 21.66 21.97
N PRO A 210 -8.34 21.02 22.50
CA PRO A 210 -9.35 20.38 21.65
C PRO A 210 -10.10 21.33 20.72
N LYS A 211 -10.18 22.64 21.06
CA LYS A 211 -10.90 23.66 20.26
C LYS A 211 -10.04 24.19 19.12
N ASN A 212 -8.74 24.40 19.35
CA ASN A 212 -7.86 25.08 18.41
C ASN A 212 -6.79 24.17 17.82
N GLY A 213 -6.56 23.00 18.39
CA GLY A 213 -5.63 22.02 17.87
C GLY A 213 -6.15 21.34 16.60
N ALA A 214 -5.24 20.97 15.72
CA ALA A 214 -5.56 20.36 14.43
C ALA A 214 -5.17 18.89 14.34
N ILE A 215 -5.95 18.12 13.58
CA ILE A 215 -5.61 16.75 13.18
C ILE A 215 -5.63 16.67 11.66
N ILE A 216 -4.51 16.25 11.10
CA ILE A 216 -4.33 16.03 9.65
C ILE A 216 -4.17 14.55 9.42
N ILE A 217 -5.00 13.96 8.57
CA ILE A 217 -4.85 12.60 8.07
C ILE A 217 -4.41 12.70 6.62
N VAL A 218 -3.25 12.14 6.29
CA VAL A 218 -2.78 12.06 4.92
C VAL A 218 -2.46 10.62 4.57
N MET A 219 -3.13 10.07 3.56
CA MET A 219 -2.95 8.67 3.17
C MET A 219 -3.43 8.41 1.74
N GLN A 220 -2.92 7.35 1.13
CA GLN A 220 -3.60 6.72 0.01
C GLN A 220 -4.80 5.90 0.51
N ARG A 221 -5.87 5.81 -0.28
CA ARG A 221 -7.00 4.94 0.06
C ARG A 221 -6.64 3.48 -0.21
N LEU A 222 -6.93 2.63 0.74
CA LEU A 222 -6.59 1.21 0.68
C LEU A 222 -7.83 0.31 0.76
N HIS A 223 -8.83 0.74 1.51
CA HIS A 223 -10.08 0.02 1.73
C HIS A 223 -11.23 1.02 1.96
N GLU A 224 -12.48 0.64 1.64
CA GLU A 224 -13.61 1.53 1.89
C GLU A 224 -13.75 1.89 3.38
N MET A 225 -13.49 0.92 4.28
CA MET A 225 -13.50 1.07 5.74
C MET A 225 -12.12 1.35 6.32
N ASP A 226 -11.22 2.01 5.58
CA ASP A 226 -9.97 2.52 6.14
C ASP A 226 -10.22 3.75 7.04
N LEU A 227 -9.18 4.32 7.64
CA LEU A 227 -9.36 5.47 8.54
C LEU A 227 -10.08 6.65 7.86
N THR A 228 -9.79 6.94 6.59
CA THR A 228 -10.55 7.96 5.83
C THR A 228 -12.00 7.57 5.70
N GLY A 229 -12.30 6.31 5.32
CA GLY A 229 -13.67 5.82 5.21
C GLY A 229 -14.44 5.98 6.52
N TYR A 230 -13.80 5.64 7.63
CA TYR A 230 -14.37 5.82 8.97
C TYR A 230 -14.71 7.29 9.28
N VAL A 231 -13.75 8.21 9.14
CA VAL A 231 -13.99 9.62 9.51
C VAL A 231 -15.02 10.31 8.62
N LEU A 232 -15.15 9.89 7.36
CA LEU A 232 -16.15 10.39 6.43
C LEU A 232 -17.54 9.80 6.72
N ALA A 233 -17.64 8.50 6.98
CA ALA A 233 -18.91 7.82 7.30
C ALA A 233 -19.52 8.34 8.59
N GLU A 234 -18.69 8.57 9.62
CA GLU A 234 -19.13 9.14 10.92
C GLU A 234 -19.33 10.67 10.89
N ASN A 235 -19.09 11.31 9.75
CA ASN A 235 -19.25 12.77 9.57
C ASN A 235 -18.53 13.59 10.67
N LEU A 236 -17.28 13.27 10.95
CA LEU A 236 -16.49 13.86 12.05
C LEU A 236 -15.99 15.30 11.75
N GLY A 237 -16.55 15.97 10.76
CA GLY A 237 -16.24 17.39 10.44
C GLY A 237 -14.87 17.58 9.79
N TYR A 238 -14.33 16.58 9.09
CA TYR A 238 -13.09 16.70 8.35
C TYR A 238 -13.32 17.31 6.97
N GLU A 239 -12.54 18.32 6.62
CA GLU A 239 -12.39 18.73 5.22
C GLU A 239 -11.65 17.64 4.45
N HIS A 240 -12.15 17.30 3.27
CA HIS A 240 -11.63 16.19 2.48
C HIS A 240 -11.05 16.67 1.15
N LEU A 241 -9.73 16.67 1.04
CA LEU A 241 -9.01 16.85 -0.22
C LEU A 241 -8.71 15.48 -0.83
N CYS A 242 -9.38 15.16 -1.93
CA CYS A 242 -9.20 13.90 -2.66
C CYS A 242 -8.63 14.15 -4.05
N LEU A 243 -7.44 13.62 -4.33
CA LEU A 243 -6.68 13.83 -5.57
C LEU A 243 -6.37 12.49 -6.25
N PRO A 244 -7.23 11.99 -7.15
CA PRO A 244 -6.95 10.76 -7.90
C PRO A 244 -5.83 10.97 -8.93
N ALA A 245 -5.12 9.90 -9.29
CA ALA A 245 -4.05 9.92 -10.30
C ALA A 245 -4.57 10.39 -11.66
N GLU A 246 -5.76 9.95 -12.05
CA GLU A 246 -6.45 10.36 -13.26
C GLU A 246 -7.79 10.97 -12.89
N ALA A 247 -8.16 12.09 -13.52
CA ALA A 247 -9.48 12.67 -13.34
C ALA A 247 -10.54 11.80 -14.04
N GLU A 248 -11.50 11.27 -13.28
CA GLU A 248 -12.59 10.43 -13.81
C GLU A 248 -13.75 11.24 -14.41
N LYS A 249 -13.77 12.52 -14.11
CA LYS A 249 -14.75 13.51 -14.64
C LYS A 249 -14.16 14.91 -14.54
N LYS A 250 -14.75 15.84 -15.30
CA LYS A 250 -14.42 17.26 -15.16
C LYS A 250 -14.66 17.73 -13.73
N THR A 251 -13.66 18.36 -13.11
CA THR A 251 -13.71 18.83 -11.73
C THR A 251 -13.07 20.21 -11.64
N ILE A 252 -13.72 21.13 -10.93
CA ILE A 252 -13.17 22.44 -10.58
C ILE A 252 -12.62 22.34 -9.16
N ILE A 253 -11.34 22.61 -9.01
CA ILE A 253 -10.64 22.62 -7.72
C ILE A 253 -10.38 24.08 -7.34
N THR A 254 -10.88 24.50 -6.19
CA THR A 254 -10.63 25.84 -5.66
C THR A 254 -9.57 25.78 -4.56
N PHE A 255 -8.56 26.60 -4.67
CA PHE A 255 -7.50 26.74 -3.68
C PHE A 255 -8.01 27.52 -2.48
N PRO A 256 -7.85 27.03 -1.23
CA PRO A 256 -8.54 27.59 -0.08
C PRO A 256 -8.06 28.96 0.36
N LYS A 257 -6.81 29.37 0.08
CA LYS A 257 -6.24 30.64 0.49
C LYS A 257 -6.24 31.69 -0.64
N SER A 258 -5.80 31.29 -1.82
CA SER A 258 -5.71 32.20 -2.97
C SER A 258 -7.03 32.39 -3.73
N GLY A 259 -8.00 31.49 -3.55
CA GLY A 259 -9.21 31.44 -4.35
C GLY A 259 -8.99 31.04 -5.82
N LYS A 260 -7.75 30.70 -6.20
CA LYS A 260 -7.41 30.25 -7.54
C LYS A 260 -8.25 29.03 -7.89
N GLN A 261 -8.75 28.97 -9.11
CA GLN A 261 -9.46 27.80 -9.63
C GLN A 261 -8.61 27.08 -10.68
N LEU A 262 -8.62 25.76 -10.60
CA LEU A 262 -8.00 24.85 -11.56
C LEU A 262 -9.06 23.89 -12.06
N ILE A 263 -9.15 23.74 -13.37
CA ILE A 263 -10.04 22.78 -14.01
C ILE A 263 -9.23 21.55 -14.34
N ARG A 264 -9.67 20.37 -13.89
CA ARG A 264 -9.20 19.06 -14.37
C ARG A 264 -10.26 18.50 -15.30
N GLU A 265 -9.90 18.31 -16.55
CA GLU A 265 -10.75 17.62 -17.50
C GLU A 265 -10.69 16.10 -17.27
N GLU A 266 -11.68 15.36 -17.79
CA GLU A 266 -11.65 13.89 -17.73
C GLU A 266 -10.41 13.32 -18.43
N GLY A 267 -9.70 12.41 -17.76
CA GLY A 267 -8.45 11.82 -18.22
C GLY A 267 -7.19 12.63 -17.91
N ASP A 268 -7.31 13.80 -17.26
CA ASP A 268 -6.14 14.56 -16.82
C ASP A 268 -5.35 13.82 -15.75
N ILE A 269 -4.05 13.69 -15.97
CA ILE A 269 -3.12 13.05 -15.03
C ILE A 269 -2.70 14.05 -13.96
N LEU A 270 -2.69 13.62 -12.70
CA LEU A 270 -2.34 14.43 -11.54
C LEU A 270 -0.91 14.99 -11.63
N ASN A 271 0.03 14.16 -12.05
CA ASN A 271 1.43 14.54 -12.23
C ASN A 271 2.01 13.90 -13.50
N PRO A 272 1.80 14.52 -14.67
CA PRO A 272 2.21 13.96 -15.96
C PRO A 272 3.73 13.89 -16.14
N GLN A 273 4.51 14.66 -15.36
CA GLN A 273 5.97 14.57 -15.38
C GLN A 273 6.50 13.33 -14.65
N ARG A 274 5.69 12.72 -13.78
CA ARG A 274 6.03 11.52 -13.03
C ARG A 274 5.41 10.26 -13.62
N TYR A 275 4.17 10.35 -14.05
CA TYR A 275 3.41 9.26 -14.63
C TYR A 275 2.75 9.74 -15.91
N ASP A 276 3.03 9.07 -17.01
CA ASP A 276 2.26 9.19 -18.25
C ASP A 276 1.14 8.14 -18.30
N LYS A 277 0.32 8.20 -19.36
CA LYS A 277 -0.80 7.25 -19.56
C LYS A 277 -0.32 5.80 -19.65
N GLU A 278 0.83 5.57 -20.27
CA GLU A 278 1.38 4.23 -20.45
C GLU A 278 1.84 3.63 -19.10
N SER A 279 2.55 4.41 -18.29
CA SER A 279 3.00 4.03 -16.95
C SER A 279 1.80 3.71 -16.03
N LEU A 280 0.74 4.53 -16.08
CA LEU A 280 -0.47 4.29 -15.31
C LEU A 280 -1.23 3.04 -15.77
N ALA A 281 -1.31 2.82 -17.09
CA ALA A 281 -1.90 1.59 -17.64
C ALA A 281 -1.08 0.34 -17.25
N GLY A 282 0.26 0.43 -17.27
CA GLY A 282 1.16 -0.61 -16.78
C GLY A 282 0.96 -0.91 -15.29
N LEU A 283 0.85 0.12 -14.45
CA LEU A 283 0.54 -0.03 -13.02
C LEU A 283 -0.83 -0.68 -12.81
N LYS A 284 -1.86 -0.25 -13.55
CA LYS A 284 -3.20 -0.83 -13.46
C LYS A 284 -3.19 -2.32 -13.79
N LYS A 285 -2.45 -2.71 -14.82
CA LYS A 285 -2.29 -4.12 -15.21
C LYS A 285 -1.56 -4.94 -14.14
N SER A 286 -0.52 -4.40 -13.52
CA SER A 286 0.28 -5.12 -12.52
C SER A 286 -0.38 -5.19 -11.14
N MET A 287 -1.09 -4.13 -10.73
CA MET A 287 -1.78 -4.06 -9.43
C MET A 287 -3.16 -4.73 -9.45
N GLY A 288 -3.78 -4.85 -10.63
CA GLY A 288 -5.19 -5.20 -10.78
C GLY A 288 -6.11 -4.01 -10.52
N SER A 289 -7.32 -4.09 -11.07
CA SER A 289 -8.25 -2.95 -11.05
C SER A 289 -8.69 -2.54 -9.65
N LEU A 290 -8.81 -3.49 -8.71
CA LEU A 290 -9.24 -3.22 -7.34
C LEU A 290 -8.21 -2.39 -6.58
N GLN A 291 -6.95 -2.83 -6.58
CA GLN A 291 -5.85 -2.12 -5.91
C GLN A 291 -5.58 -0.76 -6.55
N TYR A 292 -5.63 -0.69 -7.89
CA TYR A 292 -5.47 0.56 -8.62
C TYR A 292 -6.59 1.56 -8.28
N SER A 293 -7.85 1.12 -8.22
CA SER A 293 -8.99 1.96 -7.84
C SER A 293 -8.82 2.55 -6.44
N GLY A 294 -8.32 1.78 -5.48
CA GLY A 294 -8.00 2.28 -4.14
C GLY A 294 -6.81 3.24 -4.17
N GLN A 295 -5.62 2.71 -4.42
CA GLN A 295 -4.36 3.43 -4.20
C GLN A 295 -4.12 4.58 -5.20
N MET A 296 -4.46 4.37 -6.47
CA MET A 296 -4.21 5.39 -7.50
C MET A 296 -5.41 6.32 -7.69
N GLN A 297 -6.64 5.80 -7.71
CA GLN A 297 -7.84 6.61 -7.92
C GLN A 297 -8.52 7.08 -6.63
N GLN A 298 -7.97 6.75 -5.46
CA GLN A 298 -8.50 7.12 -4.14
C GLN A 298 -9.95 6.68 -3.93
N ARG A 299 -10.40 5.67 -4.67
CA ARG A 299 -11.75 5.15 -4.67
C ARG A 299 -11.72 3.61 -4.47
N PRO A 300 -11.48 3.15 -3.22
CA PRO A 300 -11.55 1.73 -2.93
C PRO A 300 -12.96 1.23 -3.24
N ALA A 301 -13.02 0.10 -3.95
CA ALA A 301 -14.30 -0.53 -4.22
C ALA A 301 -14.88 -1.11 -2.91
N PRO A 302 -16.21 -1.14 -2.72
CA PRO A 302 -16.83 -1.83 -1.62
C PRO A 302 -16.39 -3.29 -1.57
N ALA A 303 -16.14 -3.80 -0.36
CA ALA A 303 -15.88 -5.22 -0.14
C ALA A 303 -17.06 -6.11 -0.58
N ASP A 304 -18.22 -5.50 -0.80
CA ASP A 304 -19.42 -6.11 -1.36
C ASP A 304 -19.36 -6.38 -2.87
N GLY A 305 -18.35 -5.83 -3.57
CA GLY A 305 -18.09 -6.13 -4.98
C GLY A 305 -17.26 -7.41 -5.11
N ASN A 306 -17.66 -8.30 -5.99
CA ASN A 306 -16.99 -9.57 -6.27
C ASN A 306 -15.49 -9.37 -6.47
N ILE A 307 -14.65 -9.99 -5.62
CA ILE A 307 -13.19 -9.98 -5.74
C ILE A 307 -12.78 -10.49 -7.12
N PHE A 308 -13.45 -11.56 -7.59
CA PHE A 308 -13.26 -12.09 -8.93
C PHE A 308 -14.35 -11.59 -9.89
N LYS A 309 -13.95 -11.05 -11.04
CA LYS A 309 -14.84 -10.56 -12.06
C LYS A 309 -15.18 -11.66 -13.06
N LYS A 310 -16.44 -11.70 -13.53
CA LYS A 310 -16.92 -12.71 -14.47
C LYS A 310 -16.05 -12.81 -15.74
N ALA A 311 -15.61 -11.69 -16.29
CA ALA A 311 -14.77 -11.65 -17.48
C ALA A 311 -13.43 -12.42 -17.30
N GLY A 312 -12.80 -12.32 -16.13
CA GLY A 312 -11.55 -13.04 -15.82
C GLY A 312 -11.71 -14.54 -15.58
N LEU A 313 -12.95 -15.03 -15.46
CA LEU A 313 -13.26 -16.45 -15.23
C LEU A 313 -13.65 -17.20 -16.50
N GLN A 314 -13.75 -16.54 -17.65
CA GLN A 314 -14.27 -17.12 -18.91
C GLN A 314 -13.16 -17.54 -19.88
N HIS A 315 -11.99 -17.93 -19.39
CA HIS A 315 -10.89 -18.44 -20.20
C HIS A 315 -10.83 -19.95 -20.12
N TYR A 316 -11.12 -20.62 -21.23
CA TYR A 316 -11.26 -22.06 -21.30
C TYR A 316 -10.23 -22.69 -22.23
N TYR A 317 -9.88 -23.96 -21.97
CA TYR A 317 -9.10 -24.76 -22.89
C TYR A 317 -9.83 -26.08 -23.18
N ASN A 318 -9.69 -26.58 -24.42
CA ASN A 318 -10.28 -27.86 -24.86
C ASN A 318 -9.28 -29.02 -24.71
N GLN A 319 -8.00 -28.73 -24.88
CA GLN A 319 -6.91 -29.70 -24.71
C GLN A 319 -5.93 -29.19 -23.66
N ALA A 320 -5.60 -30.03 -22.69
CA ALA A 320 -4.65 -29.68 -21.65
C ALA A 320 -3.28 -29.37 -22.27
N PRO A 321 -2.72 -28.17 -22.07
CA PRO A 321 -1.44 -27.78 -22.63
C PRO A 321 -0.30 -28.49 -21.89
N HIS A 322 0.88 -28.51 -22.49
CA HIS A 322 2.09 -28.91 -21.81
C HIS A 322 2.45 -27.89 -20.75
N CYS A 323 2.55 -28.33 -19.50
CA CYS A 323 2.96 -27.52 -18.36
C CYS A 323 4.33 -27.93 -17.84
N ASN A 324 5.19 -26.94 -17.60
CA ASN A 324 6.53 -27.16 -17.07
C ASN A 324 6.51 -27.61 -15.59
N MET A 325 5.45 -27.22 -14.89
CA MET A 325 5.20 -27.58 -13.51
C MET A 325 3.74 -27.95 -13.32
N ILE A 326 3.48 -29.10 -12.69
CA ILE A 326 2.13 -29.54 -12.29
C ILE A 326 2.18 -29.82 -10.79
N ILE A 327 1.17 -29.33 -10.07
CA ILE A 327 1.04 -29.46 -8.62
C ILE A 327 -0.37 -29.92 -8.23
N GLN A 328 -0.49 -30.39 -7.00
CA GLN A 328 -1.77 -30.43 -6.29
C GLN A 328 -1.79 -29.34 -5.24
N SER A 329 -2.96 -28.73 -4.96
CA SER A 329 -3.16 -27.74 -3.90
C SER A 329 -4.37 -28.14 -3.06
N TRP A 330 -4.19 -28.27 -1.75
CA TRP A 330 -5.18 -28.80 -0.84
C TRP A 330 -5.45 -27.86 0.33
N ASP A 331 -6.74 -27.54 0.56
CA ASP A 331 -7.25 -26.99 1.82
C ASP A 331 -8.05 -28.08 2.53
N MET A 332 -7.62 -28.44 3.74
CA MET A 332 -8.15 -29.53 4.54
C MET A 332 -8.71 -29.04 5.86
N ALA A 333 -9.63 -28.06 5.81
CA ALA A 333 -10.29 -27.55 7.00
C ALA A 333 -11.31 -28.57 7.56
N PHE A 334 -11.16 -28.98 8.82
CA PHE A 334 -12.17 -29.78 9.54
C PHE A 334 -12.81 -28.93 10.64
N LYS A 335 -14.14 -28.93 10.73
CA LYS A 335 -14.86 -28.39 11.88
C LYS A 335 -15.31 -29.52 12.82
N ASP A 336 -15.04 -29.35 14.09
CA ASP A 336 -15.16 -30.40 15.13
C ASP A 336 -16.58 -30.89 15.47
N SER A 337 -17.66 -30.31 14.93
CA SER A 337 -19.02 -30.61 15.43
C SER A 337 -19.77 -31.77 14.74
N ASP A 338 -19.42 -32.14 13.49
CA ASP A 338 -20.14 -33.20 12.74
C ASP A 338 -19.23 -34.21 12.02
N GLY A 339 -17.94 -34.19 12.29
CA GLY A 339 -16.99 -35.17 11.73
C GLY A 339 -16.74 -35.09 10.23
N SER A 340 -17.36 -34.15 9.50
CA SER A 340 -17.14 -33.92 8.06
C SER A 340 -17.05 -32.45 7.73
N ALA A 341 -15.88 -32.03 7.21
CA ALA A 341 -15.69 -30.68 6.65
C ALA A 341 -15.54 -30.74 5.13
N LYS A 342 -15.75 -29.63 4.48
CA LYS A 342 -15.54 -29.54 3.04
C LYS A 342 -14.04 -29.48 2.75
N VAL A 343 -13.52 -30.44 2.04
CA VAL A 343 -12.12 -30.54 1.58
C VAL A 343 -12.07 -30.12 0.13
N ALA A 344 -11.16 -29.23 -0.20
CA ALA A 344 -10.91 -28.80 -1.57
C ALA A 344 -9.49 -29.16 -2.01
N GLY A 345 -9.39 -29.84 -3.16
CA GLY A 345 -8.12 -30.24 -3.76
C GLY A 345 -8.10 -29.99 -5.26
N TYR A 346 -7.09 -29.27 -5.75
CA TYR A 346 -6.89 -28.97 -7.16
C TYR A 346 -5.67 -29.66 -7.74
N VAL A 347 -5.75 -29.97 -9.04
CA VAL A 347 -4.57 -30.20 -9.86
C VAL A 347 -4.42 -29.01 -10.79
N MET A 348 -3.24 -28.40 -10.78
CA MET A 348 -2.96 -27.17 -11.51
C MET A 348 -1.60 -27.27 -12.17
N GLY A 349 -1.46 -26.63 -13.33
CA GLY A 349 -0.19 -26.55 -14.04
C GLY A 349 0.15 -25.15 -14.48
N ARG A 350 1.45 -24.87 -14.63
CA ARG A 350 1.99 -23.61 -15.16
C ARG A 350 2.67 -23.80 -16.50
N SER A 351 2.36 -22.93 -17.45
CA SER A 351 3.06 -22.80 -18.73
C SER A 351 3.32 -21.31 -19.00
N GLY A 352 4.57 -20.88 -18.85
CA GLY A 352 4.93 -19.47 -18.92
C GLY A 352 4.21 -18.62 -17.86
N PRO A 353 3.46 -17.56 -18.28
CA PRO A 353 2.66 -16.74 -17.38
C PRO A 353 1.30 -17.37 -17.03
N ASN A 354 0.90 -18.44 -17.71
CA ASN A 354 -0.43 -19.00 -17.64
C ASN A 354 -0.53 -20.12 -16.61
N VAL A 355 -1.64 -20.16 -15.90
CA VAL A 355 -2.04 -21.23 -14.96
C VAL A 355 -3.23 -21.98 -15.53
N TYR A 356 -3.19 -23.29 -15.50
CA TYR A 356 -4.24 -24.17 -16.00
C TYR A 356 -4.75 -25.02 -14.86
N VAL A 357 -6.05 -25.01 -14.62
CA VAL A 357 -6.72 -25.85 -13.62
C VAL A 357 -7.19 -27.11 -14.32
N PHE A 358 -6.71 -28.28 -13.89
CA PHE A 358 -6.98 -29.56 -14.57
C PHE A 358 -8.06 -30.37 -13.91
N ASP A 359 -8.10 -30.36 -12.58
CA ASP A 359 -8.98 -31.24 -11.80
C ASP A 359 -9.36 -30.58 -10.48
N LEU A 360 -10.51 -30.96 -9.94
CA LEU A 360 -11.04 -30.49 -8.66
C LEU A 360 -11.72 -31.63 -7.91
N VAL A 361 -11.35 -31.80 -6.65
CA VAL A 361 -12.11 -32.53 -5.64
C VAL A 361 -12.65 -31.49 -4.65
N ASN A 362 -13.96 -31.48 -4.41
CA ASN A 362 -14.61 -30.49 -3.55
C ASN A 362 -15.82 -31.13 -2.85
N GLU A 363 -15.57 -31.90 -1.81
CA GLU A 363 -16.57 -32.70 -1.12
C GLU A 363 -16.43 -32.63 0.40
N LYS A 364 -17.52 -32.95 1.11
CA LYS A 364 -17.47 -33.17 2.56
C LYS A 364 -16.81 -34.53 2.83
N MET A 365 -15.72 -34.52 3.58
CA MET A 365 -14.92 -35.71 3.83
C MET A 365 -14.54 -35.83 5.30
N SER A 366 -14.54 -37.09 5.79
CA SER A 366 -13.82 -37.43 7.02
C SER A 366 -12.31 -37.43 6.79
N PHE A 367 -11.54 -37.46 7.86
CA PHE A 367 -10.06 -37.52 7.78
C PHE A 367 -9.58 -38.70 6.87
N THR A 368 -10.10 -39.89 7.06
CA THR A 368 -9.73 -41.07 6.28
C THR A 368 -10.07 -40.90 4.79
N GLN A 369 -11.22 -40.29 4.50
CA GLN A 369 -11.63 -40.00 3.12
C GLN A 369 -10.72 -38.96 2.48
N SER A 370 -10.28 -37.93 3.22
CA SER A 370 -9.34 -36.91 2.73
C SER A 370 -7.98 -37.52 2.39
N VAL A 371 -7.43 -38.38 3.24
CA VAL A 371 -6.21 -39.12 2.98
C VAL A 371 -6.34 -39.97 1.71
N LYS A 372 -7.47 -40.66 1.55
CA LYS A 372 -7.77 -41.44 0.35
C LYS A 372 -7.87 -40.54 -0.90
N ALA A 373 -8.53 -39.40 -0.81
CA ALA A 373 -8.67 -38.49 -1.94
C ALA A 373 -7.29 -37.98 -2.45
N VAL A 374 -6.36 -37.66 -1.55
CA VAL A 374 -4.98 -37.28 -1.95
C VAL A 374 -4.26 -38.45 -2.66
N ARG A 375 -4.41 -39.69 -2.18
CA ARG A 375 -3.84 -40.84 -2.84
C ARG A 375 -4.43 -41.04 -4.24
N ASP A 376 -5.74 -41.05 -4.35
CA ASP A 376 -6.46 -41.23 -5.61
C ASP A 376 -6.10 -40.17 -6.64
N MET A 377 -6.04 -38.91 -6.21
CA MET A 377 -5.62 -37.79 -7.07
C MET A 377 -4.14 -37.90 -7.46
N THR A 378 -3.28 -38.36 -6.56
CA THR A 378 -1.86 -38.59 -6.87
C THR A 378 -1.68 -39.70 -7.89
N ALA A 379 -2.44 -40.79 -7.78
CA ALA A 379 -2.45 -41.87 -8.76
C ALA A 379 -2.99 -41.43 -10.13
N LYS A 380 -4.05 -40.61 -10.14
CA LYS A 380 -4.63 -40.06 -11.37
C LYS A 380 -3.69 -39.05 -12.07
N TRP A 381 -2.90 -38.30 -11.29
CA TRP A 381 -2.03 -37.24 -11.81
C TRP A 381 -0.55 -37.47 -11.40
N PRO A 382 0.14 -38.51 -11.93
CA PRO A 382 1.51 -38.84 -11.50
C PRO A 382 2.54 -37.76 -11.86
N LYS A 383 2.22 -36.85 -12.80
CA LYS A 383 3.05 -35.69 -13.16
C LYS A 383 2.97 -34.54 -12.14
N ALA A 384 2.01 -34.53 -11.23
CA ALA A 384 1.90 -33.54 -10.17
C ALA A 384 2.93 -33.82 -9.07
N ARG A 385 4.13 -33.25 -9.19
CA ARG A 385 5.27 -33.53 -8.31
C ARG A 385 5.15 -32.92 -6.92
N ALA A 386 4.60 -31.71 -6.79
CA ALA A 386 4.37 -31.06 -5.51
C ALA A 386 2.90 -31.21 -5.09
N LYS A 387 2.66 -31.55 -3.83
CA LYS A 387 1.35 -31.58 -3.17
C LYS A 387 1.37 -30.54 -2.06
N VAL A 388 0.87 -29.36 -2.37
CA VAL A 388 0.85 -28.20 -1.48
C VAL A 388 -0.32 -28.34 -0.53
N VAL A 389 -0.06 -28.43 0.75
CA VAL A 389 -1.07 -28.63 1.79
C VAL A 389 -0.98 -27.47 2.78
N GLU A 390 -2.10 -26.86 3.12
CA GLU A 390 -2.11 -25.76 4.11
C GLU A 390 -1.61 -26.29 5.47
N ASP A 391 -0.59 -25.63 6.03
CA ASP A 391 0.03 -25.98 7.32
C ASP A 391 -0.77 -25.38 8.49
N LYS A 392 -2.08 -25.61 8.47
CA LYS A 392 -3.03 -25.24 9.52
C LYS A 392 -4.06 -26.34 9.70
N ALA A 393 -4.78 -26.30 10.80
CA ALA A 393 -5.82 -27.26 11.16
C ALA A 393 -5.31 -28.70 11.08
N ASN A 394 -5.83 -29.52 10.16
CA ASN A 394 -5.46 -30.93 10.03
C ASN A 394 -4.44 -31.22 8.91
N GLY A 395 -3.95 -30.19 8.21
CA GLY A 395 -2.91 -30.36 7.20
C GLY A 395 -1.68 -31.11 7.71
N PRO A 396 -1.10 -30.73 8.87
CA PRO A 396 0.01 -31.45 9.47
C PRO A 396 -0.27 -32.94 9.72
N ALA A 397 -1.46 -33.27 10.25
CA ALA A 397 -1.83 -34.67 10.52
C ALA A 397 -1.98 -35.50 9.24
N VAL A 398 -2.54 -34.90 8.18
CA VAL A 398 -2.63 -35.58 6.86
C VAL A 398 -1.24 -35.75 6.25
N MET A 399 -0.36 -34.77 6.36
CA MET A 399 1.01 -34.86 5.86
C MET A 399 1.82 -35.93 6.61
N ASP A 400 1.63 -36.05 7.92
CA ASP A 400 2.31 -37.08 8.72
C ASP A 400 1.89 -38.49 8.29
N VAL A 401 0.59 -38.73 8.09
CA VAL A 401 0.06 -40.02 7.61
C VAL A 401 0.53 -40.33 6.18
N LEU A 402 0.48 -39.33 5.29
CA LEU A 402 0.84 -39.53 3.88
C LEU A 402 2.34 -39.46 3.61
N GLY A 403 3.13 -38.91 4.51
CA GLY A 403 4.56 -38.64 4.28
C GLY A 403 5.41 -39.90 3.97
N LYS A 404 4.94 -41.07 4.39
CA LYS A 404 5.59 -42.39 4.10
C LYS A 404 5.18 -42.97 2.76
N GLU A 405 4.08 -42.49 2.17
CA GLU A 405 3.46 -43.11 0.98
C GLU A 405 3.42 -42.18 -0.23
N VAL A 406 3.32 -40.92 -0.01
CA VAL A 406 3.16 -39.89 -1.05
C VAL A 406 4.36 -38.94 -1.04
N SER A 407 5.14 -38.99 -2.09
CA SER A 407 6.29 -38.10 -2.26
C SER A 407 5.85 -36.70 -2.67
N GLY A 408 6.64 -35.65 -2.29
CA GLY A 408 6.44 -34.31 -2.73
C GLY A 408 5.36 -33.51 -1.96
N LEU A 409 5.04 -33.92 -0.74
CA LEU A 409 4.21 -33.10 0.17
C LEU A 409 4.98 -31.83 0.56
N VAL A 410 4.32 -30.67 0.45
CA VAL A 410 4.90 -29.38 0.73
C VAL A 410 3.96 -28.62 1.66
N PRO A 411 4.39 -28.32 2.89
CA PRO A 411 3.60 -27.49 3.78
C PRO A 411 3.54 -26.06 3.23
N PHE A 412 2.35 -25.46 3.23
CA PHE A 412 2.12 -24.08 2.86
C PHE A 412 1.63 -23.32 4.08
N ASN A 413 2.40 -22.32 4.50
CA ASN A 413 2.01 -21.45 5.60
C ASN A 413 1.42 -20.16 5.04
N PRO A 414 0.09 -20.03 4.99
CA PRO A 414 -0.56 -18.85 4.42
C PRO A 414 -0.29 -17.60 5.26
N ARG A 415 0.10 -16.52 4.61
CA ARG A 415 0.22 -15.19 5.21
C ARG A 415 -1.00 -14.37 4.87
N GLY A 416 -1.52 -13.63 5.83
CA GLY A 416 -2.71 -12.79 5.66
C GLY A 416 -4.04 -13.55 5.66
N SER A 417 -5.14 -12.82 5.50
CA SER A 417 -6.49 -13.36 5.41
C SER A 417 -6.76 -14.07 4.09
N LYS A 418 -7.83 -14.87 4.01
CA LYS A 418 -8.28 -15.51 2.74
C LYS A 418 -8.60 -14.45 1.68
N GLU A 419 -9.18 -13.31 2.10
CA GLU A 419 -9.49 -12.21 1.20
C GLU A 419 -8.22 -11.52 0.66
N GLU A 420 -7.22 -11.27 1.51
CA GLU A 420 -5.93 -10.70 1.08
C GLU A 420 -5.26 -11.56 0.02
N ARG A 421 -5.23 -12.88 0.25
CA ARG A 421 -4.66 -13.83 -0.71
C ARG A 421 -5.44 -13.85 -2.03
N ALA A 422 -6.78 -13.85 -1.95
CA ALA A 422 -7.63 -13.79 -3.14
C ALA A 422 -7.40 -12.51 -3.95
N ILE A 423 -7.33 -11.35 -3.29
CA ILE A 423 -7.04 -10.07 -3.94
C ILE A 423 -5.68 -10.10 -4.64
N SER A 424 -4.66 -10.72 -4.04
CA SER A 424 -3.30 -10.77 -4.62
C SER A 424 -3.21 -11.55 -5.93
N VAL A 425 -4.16 -12.47 -6.20
CA VAL A 425 -4.19 -13.26 -7.44
C VAL A 425 -5.16 -12.70 -8.50
N THR A 426 -5.99 -11.70 -8.18
CA THR A 426 -6.93 -11.13 -9.16
C THR A 426 -6.26 -10.59 -10.43
N PRO A 427 -5.04 -10.02 -10.39
CA PRO A 427 -4.36 -9.60 -11.61
C PRO A 427 -4.16 -10.70 -12.65
N TYR A 428 -3.93 -11.94 -12.20
CA TYR A 428 -3.78 -13.08 -13.13
C TYR A 428 -5.10 -13.43 -13.83
N PHE A 429 -6.22 -13.34 -13.11
CA PHE A 429 -7.56 -13.53 -13.70
C PHE A 429 -7.92 -12.39 -14.67
N GLU A 430 -7.68 -11.15 -14.27
CA GLU A 430 -7.97 -9.96 -15.08
C GLU A 430 -7.11 -9.90 -16.36
N ALA A 431 -5.88 -10.40 -16.29
CA ALA A 431 -4.99 -10.52 -17.45
C ALA A 431 -5.32 -11.71 -18.37
N GLY A 432 -6.28 -12.56 -17.98
CA GLY A 432 -6.64 -13.76 -18.75
C GLY A 432 -5.62 -14.90 -18.65
N ASN A 433 -4.81 -14.92 -17.59
CA ASN A 433 -3.75 -15.91 -17.41
C ASN A 433 -4.19 -17.16 -16.62
N VAL A 434 -5.45 -17.23 -16.18
CA VAL A 434 -5.99 -18.43 -15.48
C VAL A 434 -7.02 -19.09 -16.37
N PHE A 435 -6.77 -20.36 -16.70
CA PHE A 435 -7.55 -21.15 -17.64
C PHE A 435 -8.22 -22.32 -16.94
N PHE A 436 -9.48 -22.56 -17.31
CA PHE A 436 -10.26 -23.71 -16.84
C PHE A 436 -10.55 -24.66 -18.00
N PRO A 437 -10.86 -25.94 -17.75
CA PRO A 437 -11.40 -26.80 -18.79
C PRO A 437 -12.78 -26.29 -19.23
N ASP A 438 -13.20 -26.65 -20.44
CA ASP A 438 -14.53 -26.30 -20.96
C ASP A 438 -15.61 -26.81 -19.98
N PRO A 439 -16.55 -25.96 -19.52
CA PRO A 439 -17.63 -26.34 -18.62
C PRO A 439 -18.52 -27.49 -19.15
N ASN A 440 -18.59 -27.66 -20.47
CA ASN A 440 -19.32 -28.78 -21.08
C ASN A 440 -18.63 -30.13 -20.86
N THR A 441 -17.31 -30.13 -20.63
CA THR A 441 -16.52 -31.34 -20.37
C THR A 441 -16.22 -31.53 -18.88
N ALA A 442 -16.26 -30.46 -18.10
CA ALA A 442 -15.97 -30.45 -16.66
C ALA A 442 -17.05 -29.63 -15.93
N SER A 443 -18.13 -30.27 -15.54
CA SER A 443 -19.32 -29.63 -14.94
C SER A 443 -19.00 -28.84 -13.65
N TRP A 444 -17.97 -29.26 -12.89
CA TRP A 444 -17.53 -28.59 -11.65
C TRP A 444 -17.02 -27.15 -11.90
N VAL A 445 -16.63 -26.79 -13.14
CA VAL A 445 -16.16 -25.45 -13.46
C VAL A 445 -17.26 -24.41 -13.24
N THR A 446 -18.49 -24.73 -13.59
CA THR A 446 -19.64 -23.81 -13.41
C THR A 446 -19.89 -23.52 -11.92
N ASP A 447 -19.78 -24.52 -11.06
CA ASP A 447 -19.98 -24.35 -9.62
C ASP A 447 -18.80 -23.61 -8.97
N LEU A 448 -17.56 -23.90 -9.39
CA LEU A 448 -16.39 -23.14 -9.00
C LEU A 448 -16.52 -21.65 -9.38
N GLN A 449 -16.96 -21.34 -10.59
CA GLN A 449 -17.17 -19.96 -11.02
C GLN A 449 -18.22 -19.24 -10.19
N LYS A 450 -19.28 -19.91 -9.76
CA LYS A 450 -20.26 -19.35 -8.82
C LYS A 450 -19.61 -19.06 -7.46
N ASP A 451 -18.81 -19.99 -6.92
CA ASP A 451 -18.11 -19.80 -5.65
C ASP A 451 -17.14 -18.61 -5.72
N LEU A 452 -16.37 -18.48 -6.82
CA LEU A 452 -15.48 -17.34 -7.05
C LEU A 452 -16.24 -16.00 -7.16
N LEU A 453 -17.36 -15.97 -7.89
CA LEU A 453 -18.18 -14.77 -8.04
C LEU A 453 -18.86 -14.34 -6.72
N MET A 454 -19.09 -15.25 -5.82
CA MET A 454 -19.72 -14.98 -4.51
C MET A 454 -18.71 -14.71 -3.40
N PHE A 455 -17.42 -14.92 -3.64
CA PHE A 455 -16.37 -14.72 -2.64
C PHE A 455 -16.18 -13.22 -2.34
N PRO A 456 -16.05 -12.78 -1.07
CA PRO A 456 -15.89 -13.56 0.17
C PRO A 456 -17.21 -13.93 0.88
N LYS A 457 -18.37 -13.56 0.38
CA LYS A 457 -19.69 -13.79 1.00
C LYS A 457 -20.25 -15.21 0.80
N GLY A 458 -19.65 -15.98 -0.13
CA GLY A 458 -20.05 -17.36 -0.42
C GLY A 458 -19.90 -18.31 0.76
N VAL A 459 -20.72 -19.36 0.77
CA VAL A 459 -20.72 -20.41 1.82
C VAL A 459 -19.42 -21.24 1.79
N TYR A 460 -18.78 -21.39 0.62
CA TYR A 460 -17.66 -22.29 0.38
C TYR A 460 -16.35 -21.53 0.12
N LYS A 461 -15.76 -21.00 1.19
CA LYS A 461 -14.50 -20.24 1.10
C LYS A 461 -13.27 -21.14 0.86
N ASP A 462 -13.32 -22.38 1.29
CA ASP A 462 -12.19 -23.32 1.22
C ASP A 462 -11.85 -23.73 -0.23
N THR A 463 -12.88 -23.84 -1.10
CA THR A 463 -12.69 -24.06 -2.54
C THR A 463 -11.87 -22.94 -3.19
N VAL A 464 -12.19 -21.69 -2.85
CA VAL A 464 -11.47 -20.51 -3.37
C VAL A 464 -10.05 -20.46 -2.81
N ASP A 465 -9.89 -20.77 -1.51
CA ASP A 465 -8.60 -20.67 -0.84
C ASP A 465 -7.59 -21.71 -1.38
N ALA A 466 -8.01 -22.94 -1.59
CA ALA A 466 -7.16 -23.97 -2.22
C ALA A 466 -6.71 -23.60 -3.66
N LEU A 467 -7.58 -22.94 -4.45
CA LEU A 467 -7.24 -22.43 -5.78
C LEU A 467 -6.19 -21.31 -5.69
N VAL A 468 -6.45 -20.33 -4.83
CA VAL A 468 -5.57 -19.19 -4.60
C VAL A 468 -4.19 -19.64 -4.12
N GLN A 469 -4.13 -20.55 -3.16
CA GLN A 469 -2.91 -21.16 -2.66
C GLN A 469 -2.09 -21.81 -3.80
N GLY A 470 -2.74 -22.57 -4.66
CA GLY A 470 -2.07 -23.21 -5.81
C GLY A 470 -1.51 -22.20 -6.80
N ILE A 471 -2.24 -21.12 -7.11
CA ILE A 471 -1.76 -20.03 -7.99
C ILE A 471 -0.54 -19.36 -7.35
N LEU A 472 -0.61 -18.97 -6.07
CA LEU A 472 0.50 -18.34 -5.37
C LEU A 472 1.75 -19.22 -5.38
N TYR A 473 1.61 -20.50 -5.09
CA TYR A 473 2.73 -21.43 -5.11
C TYR A 473 3.37 -21.58 -6.50
N LEU A 474 2.54 -21.68 -7.57
CA LEU A 474 3.03 -21.80 -8.94
C LEU A 474 3.76 -20.52 -9.39
N MET A 475 3.26 -19.35 -8.99
CA MET A 475 3.82 -18.05 -9.44
C MET A 475 5.06 -17.64 -8.65
N ASP A 476 5.23 -18.12 -7.41
CA ASP A 476 6.43 -17.88 -6.59
C ASP A 476 7.68 -18.64 -7.11
N LYS A 477 7.50 -19.67 -7.93
CA LYS A 477 8.62 -20.44 -8.48
C LYS A 477 9.15 -19.82 -9.77
N PRO A 478 10.48 -19.75 -9.97
CA PRO A 478 11.04 -19.26 -11.23
C PRO A 478 10.53 -20.11 -12.40
N SER A 479 10.14 -19.48 -13.51
CA SER A 479 9.79 -20.19 -14.72
C SER A 479 11.06 -20.86 -15.27
N GLN A 480 11.07 -22.18 -15.32
CA GLN A 480 12.13 -22.89 -16.03
C GLN A 480 11.94 -22.69 -17.53
N THR A 481 12.56 -21.66 -18.08
CA THR A 481 12.72 -21.46 -19.52
C THR A 481 13.96 -22.22 -19.97
N GLY A 482 13.82 -23.49 -20.24
CA GLY A 482 14.84 -24.29 -20.89
C GLY A 482 14.16 -25.35 -21.78
N PRO A 483 14.65 -25.63 -22.99
CA PRO A 483 14.17 -26.76 -23.78
C PRO A 483 14.41 -28.07 -23.00
N PRO A 484 13.57 -29.11 -23.18
CA PRO A 484 13.75 -30.37 -22.52
C PRO A 484 15.12 -30.98 -22.86
N ALA A 485 15.80 -31.53 -21.87
CA ALA A 485 17.17 -32.08 -21.94
C ALA A 485 17.32 -33.33 -22.83
N GLU A 486 16.48 -33.56 -23.82
CA GLU A 486 16.52 -34.74 -24.70
C GLU A 486 17.02 -34.48 -26.12
N ALA A 487 17.54 -33.27 -26.42
CA ALA A 487 18.02 -32.95 -27.79
C ALA A 487 19.56 -32.80 -27.91
N VAL A 488 20.34 -33.27 -26.95
CA VAL A 488 21.83 -33.22 -27.07
C VAL A 488 22.43 -34.60 -26.75
N ALA A 489 21.99 -35.63 -27.47
CA ALA A 489 22.65 -36.93 -27.54
C ALA A 489 22.69 -37.38 -29.01
N GLY A 490 23.45 -36.70 -29.83
CA GLY A 490 23.64 -37.08 -31.22
C GLY A 490 24.58 -36.10 -31.91
N GLY A 491 25.89 -36.35 -31.85
CA GLY A 491 26.81 -35.64 -32.70
C GLY A 491 28.11 -35.15 -32.04
N MET A 492 28.89 -36.06 -31.47
CA MET A 492 30.33 -35.83 -31.29
C MET A 492 31.08 -37.04 -31.82
N SER A 493 31.38 -37.04 -33.11
CA SER A 493 32.41 -37.86 -33.68
C SER A 493 33.25 -36.97 -34.58
N SER A 494 34.57 -37.07 -34.34
CA SER A 494 35.68 -36.62 -35.19
C SER A 494 35.90 -35.11 -35.42
N TYR A 495 36.83 -34.53 -34.66
CA TYR A 495 37.90 -33.71 -35.20
C TYR A 495 38.87 -33.31 -34.06
N TRP A 496 39.86 -34.16 -33.80
CA TRP A 496 41.19 -33.75 -33.31
C TRP A 496 42.18 -34.90 -33.53
N ARG A 497 42.80 -34.93 -34.71
CA ARG A 497 44.18 -35.43 -34.92
C ARG A 497 44.86 -34.46 -35.86
N GLY A 498 46.02 -33.96 -35.44
CA GLY A 498 47.06 -33.40 -36.31
C GLY A 498 47.39 -31.93 -36.03
N LYS A 499 48.28 -31.66 -35.26
CA LYS A 499 49.67 -31.20 -35.21
C LYS A 499 49.95 -30.44 -33.95
#